data_01607955ebddabfbfc89a19145f80081
#
_entry.id   01607955ebddabfbfc89a19145f80081
#
_cell.length_a   1.000
_cell.length_b   1.000
_cell.length_c   1.000
_cell.angle_alpha   90.00
_cell.angle_beta   90.00
_cell.angle_gamma   90.00
#
_symmetry.space_group_name_H-M   'P 1'
#
loop_
_entity.id
_entity.type
_entity.pdbx_description
1 polymer ?
#
loop_
_entity_poly.entity_id
_entity_poly.type
_entity_poly.pdbx_seq_one_letter_code
_entity_poly.pdbx_strand_id
1 'polypeptide(L)'
;MLNRDAMEKSFDAVKMDAVIVFAGLKAVGESVAKPWEYYHNNITGTLILLDVMRKHGVKKIIFSSSATVYGDPAFVPITEECPKGQCTNPYGQTKSMLEQILTDMQKADPEWNVILLRYFNPVGAHESGLIGEDPEGIPNNLTPYITQVAIGKLKEVGVFGNDYDTPDGTGVRDYIHVMDLAEGHVKALKKFEDKPAVYIYNLGTGHGYSVLDVIHAFSKAVGKEIPYVIKPRRAGDIATCYSDATKAKVELGWEAKRTLDDMCRDAWNWQSKNPNGYRS
;
A
#
# COMPACT_ATOMS: atom_id res chain seq x y z
N MET A 1 6.42 -12.74 10.47
CA MET A 1 5.48 -12.66 11.61
C MET A 1 5.05 -14.03 12.14
N LEU A 2 5.25 -15.13 11.44
CA LEU A 2 4.85 -16.48 11.91
C LEU A 2 5.72 -17.06 13.03
N ASN A 3 6.92 -16.52 13.25
CA ASN A 3 7.82 -16.99 14.30
C ASN A 3 7.52 -16.26 15.63
N ARG A 4 6.69 -16.88 16.49
CA ARG A 4 6.32 -16.39 17.81
C ARG A 4 7.55 -16.15 18.71
N ASP A 5 8.46 -17.12 18.79
CA ASP A 5 9.61 -17.04 19.69
C ASP A 5 10.53 -15.85 19.34
N ALA A 6 10.70 -15.58 18.04
CA ALA A 6 11.47 -14.42 17.60
C ALA A 6 10.79 -13.10 17.97
N MET A 7 9.45 -13.02 17.86
CA MET A 7 8.70 -11.85 18.30
C MET A 7 8.77 -11.65 19.82
N GLU A 8 8.53 -12.69 20.60
CA GLU A 8 8.65 -12.64 22.07
C GLU A 8 10.04 -12.12 22.48
N LYS A 9 11.11 -12.68 21.91
CA LYS A 9 12.48 -12.21 22.18
C LYS A 9 12.68 -10.72 21.87
N SER A 10 12.04 -10.22 20.80
CA SER A 10 12.14 -8.80 20.42
C SER A 10 11.42 -7.91 21.44
N PHE A 11 10.26 -8.33 21.94
CA PHE A 11 9.50 -7.59 22.96
C PHE A 11 10.14 -7.68 24.34
N ASP A 12 10.80 -8.80 24.67
CA ASP A 12 11.59 -8.96 25.91
C ASP A 12 12.85 -8.07 25.91
N ALA A 13 13.48 -7.89 24.75
CA ALA A 13 14.71 -7.13 24.61
C ALA A 13 14.53 -5.61 24.68
N VAL A 14 13.39 -5.09 24.26
CA VAL A 14 13.13 -3.64 24.17
C VAL A 14 11.71 -3.35 24.64
N LYS A 15 11.56 -2.39 25.58
CA LYS A 15 10.24 -1.87 25.92
C LYS A 15 9.65 -1.12 24.74
N MET A 16 8.56 -1.64 24.20
CA MET A 16 7.85 -1.03 23.06
C MET A 16 6.64 -0.24 23.55
N ASP A 17 6.45 0.97 23.01
CA ASP A 17 5.27 1.80 23.29
C ASP A 17 4.16 1.57 22.27
N ALA A 18 4.52 1.23 21.03
CA ALA A 18 3.59 1.02 19.93
C ALA A 18 4.20 0.11 18.87
N VAL A 19 3.36 -0.41 17.99
CA VAL A 19 3.77 -1.23 16.83
C VAL A 19 3.23 -0.63 15.54
N ILE A 20 4.06 -0.53 14.51
CA ILE A 20 3.64 -0.23 13.13
C ILE A 20 3.82 -1.51 12.31
N VAL A 21 2.73 -2.00 11.72
CA VAL A 21 2.73 -3.26 10.97
C VAL A 21 2.81 -2.99 9.48
N PHE A 22 3.99 -3.14 8.88
CA PHE A 22 4.17 -3.12 7.43
C PHE A 22 4.20 -4.53 6.80
N ALA A 23 4.50 -5.53 7.63
CA ALA A 23 4.71 -6.89 7.15
C ALA A 23 3.44 -7.55 6.63
N GLY A 24 3.55 -8.20 5.48
CA GLY A 24 2.46 -8.96 4.85
C GLY A 24 2.75 -9.23 3.39
N LEU A 25 2.19 -10.32 2.87
CA LEU A 25 2.16 -10.59 1.44
C LEU A 25 1.17 -9.61 0.79
N LYS A 26 1.55 -8.96 -0.33
CA LYS A 26 0.80 -7.82 -0.90
C LYS A 26 0.46 -7.94 -2.39
N ALA A 27 0.88 -9.00 -3.06
CA ALA A 27 0.68 -9.13 -4.51
C ALA A 27 -0.73 -9.65 -4.83
N VAL A 28 -1.58 -8.77 -5.39
CA VAL A 28 -3.00 -9.05 -5.69
C VAL A 28 -3.16 -10.30 -6.56
N GLY A 29 -2.47 -10.36 -7.71
CA GLY A 29 -2.57 -11.49 -8.63
C GLY A 29 -2.05 -12.80 -8.03
N GLU A 30 -0.96 -12.78 -7.28
CA GLU A 30 -0.44 -13.95 -6.58
C GLU A 30 -1.41 -14.45 -5.52
N SER A 31 -2.12 -13.56 -4.82
CA SER A 31 -3.07 -13.95 -3.79
C SER A 31 -4.21 -14.82 -4.33
N VAL A 32 -4.61 -14.61 -5.59
CA VAL A 32 -5.63 -15.45 -6.26
C VAL A 32 -5.09 -16.85 -6.53
N ALA A 33 -3.81 -16.97 -6.91
CA ALA A 33 -3.18 -18.25 -7.19
C ALA A 33 -2.76 -19.01 -5.92
N LYS A 34 -2.46 -18.28 -4.84
CA LYS A 34 -1.93 -18.83 -3.58
C LYS A 34 -2.69 -18.31 -2.36
N PRO A 35 -4.02 -18.48 -2.27
CA PRO A 35 -4.84 -17.87 -1.21
C PRO A 35 -4.45 -18.37 0.19
N TRP A 36 -4.08 -19.64 0.33
CA TRP A 36 -3.66 -20.23 1.60
C TRP A 36 -2.47 -19.48 2.22
N GLU A 37 -1.43 -19.23 1.42
CA GLU A 37 -0.22 -18.53 1.86
C GLU A 37 -0.54 -17.11 2.34
N TYR A 38 -1.46 -16.43 1.65
CA TYR A 38 -1.90 -15.08 2.02
C TYR A 38 -2.68 -15.07 3.33
N TYR A 39 -3.66 -15.96 3.49
CA TYR A 39 -4.40 -16.07 4.75
C TYR A 39 -3.49 -16.49 5.89
N HIS A 40 -2.66 -17.51 5.70
CA HIS A 40 -1.76 -17.99 6.73
C HIS A 40 -0.74 -16.93 7.13
N ASN A 41 -0.05 -16.32 6.17
CA ASN A 41 0.96 -15.30 6.48
C ASN A 41 0.35 -14.04 7.10
N ASN A 42 -0.68 -13.49 6.47
CA ASN A 42 -1.18 -12.17 6.86
C ASN A 42 -2.06 -12.25 8.12
N ILE A 43 -2.99 -13.21 8.20
CA ILE A 43 -3.91 -13.32 9.34
C ILE A 43 -3.23 -14.00 10.51
N THR A 44 -2.71 -15.21 10.33
CA THR A 44 -2.06 -15.94 11.43
C THR A 44 -0.88 -15.16 11.98
N GLY A 45 -0.04 -14.59 11.10
CA GLY A 45 1.10 -13.77 11.53
C GLY A 45 0.69 -12.53 12.34
N THR A 46 -0.38 -11.85 11.94
CA THR A 46 -0.89 -10.70 12.69
C THR A 46 -1.53 -11.13 14.01
N LEU A 47 -2.28 -12.24 14.06
CA LEU A 47 -2.83 -12.77 15.31
C LEU A 47 -1.74 -13.15 16.32
N ILE A 48 -0.64 -13.75 15.87
CA ILE A 48 0.52 -14.03 16.72
C ILE A 48 1.10 -12.73 17.27
N LEU A 49 1.28 -11.70 16.44
CA LEU A 49 1.77 -10.39 16.87
C LEU A 49 0.84 -9.77 17.92
N LEU A 50 -0.47 -9.77 17.70
CA LEU A 50 -1.45 -9.21 18.63
C LEU A 50 -1.47 -9.93 19.98
N ASP A 51 -1.26 -11.25 19.98
CA ASP A 51 -1.15 -12.03 21.20
C ASP A 51 0.13 -11.67 21.99
N VAL A 52 1.27 -11.53 21.31
CA VAL A 52 2.53 -11.07 21.91
C VAL A 52 2.36 -9.63 22.45
N MET A 53 1.76 -8.72 21.69
CA MET A 53 1.47 -7.35 22.14
C MET A 53 0.63 -7.34 23.42
N ARG A 54 -0.45 -8.15 23.49
CA ARG A 54 -1.31 -8.28 24.68
C ARG A 54 -0.51 -8.76 25.88
N LYS A 55 0.31 -9.79 25.72
CA LYS A 55 1.15 -10.35 26.79
C LYS A 55 2.12 -9.32 27.37
N HIS A 56 2.66 -8.44 26.55
CA HIS A 56 3.60 -7.38 26.94
C HIS A 56 2.92 -6.05 27.29
N GLY A 57 1.58 -5.98 27.29
CA GLY A 57 0.83 -4.75 27.63
C GLY A 57 0.93 -3.65 26.58
N VAL A 58 1.34 -3.96 25.35
CA VAL A 58 1.44 -3.01 24.23
C VAL A 58 0.09 -2.97 23.52
N LYS A 59 -0.65 -1.87 23.63
CA LYS A 59 -2.02 -1.73 23.10
C LYS A 59 -2.17 -0.64 22.04
N LYS A 60 -1.06 -0.14 21.49
CA LYS A 60 -1.03 0.89 20.43
C LYS A 60 -0.52 0.29 19.12
N ILE A 61 -1.34 0.34 18.08
CA ILE A 61 -1.01 -0.27 16.79
C ILE A 61 -1.40 0.63 15.61
N ILE A 62 -0.47 0.84 14.67
CA ILE A 62 -0.77 1.33 13.32
C ILE A 62 -0.73 0.13 12.38
N PHE A 63 -1.84 -0.13 11.73
CA PHE A 63 -1.96 -1.22 10.77
C PHE A 63 -1.98 -0.70 9.33
N SER A 64 -1.07 -1.22 8.50
CA SER A 64 -1.06 -0.96 7.06
C SER A 64 -2.23 -1.69 6.41
N SER A 65 -3.35 -0.98 6.27
CA SER A 65 -4.48 -1.44 5.50
C SER A 65 -4.34 -1.03 4.02
N SER A 66 -5.38 -1.19 3.24
CA SER A 66 -5.32 -0.96 1.79
C SER A 66 -6.67 -0.49 1.28
N ALA A 67 -6.67 0.33 0.23
CA ALA A 67 -7.88 0.69 -0.51
C ALA A 67 -8.62 -0.53 -1.10
N THR A 68 -7.96 -1.69 -1.22
CA THR A 68 -8.59 -2.94 -1.66
C THR A 68 -9.73 -3.42 -0.76
N VAL A 69 -9.83 -2.91 0.49
CA VAL A 69 -10.95 -3.21 1.40
C VAL A 69 -12.28 -2.62 0.92
N TYR A 70 -12.23 -1.61 0.05
CA TYR A 70 -13.42 -1.02 -0.54
C TYR A 70 -14.02 -1.88 -1.67
N GLY A 71 -13.24 -2.83 -2.21
CA GLY A 71 -13.66 -3.65 -3.35
C GLY A 71 -13.93 -2.78 -4.58
N ASP A 72 -15.11 -2.97 -5.19
CA ASP A 72 -15.67 -2.03 -6.16
C ASP A 72 -16.38 -0.92 -5.37
N PRO A 73 -15.81 0.31 -5.31
CA PRO A 73 -16.27 1.33 -4.38
C PRO A 73 -17.65 1.87 -4.79
N ALA A 74 -18.49 2.13 -3.79
CA ALA A 74 -19.84 2.67 -4.02
C ALA A 74 -19.83 4.07 -4.64
N PHE A 75 -18.74 4.82 -4.44
CA PHE A 75 -18.53 6.16 -5.00
C PHE A 75 -17.04 6.52 -5.05
N VAL A 76 -16.70 7.44 -5.93
CA VAL A 76 -15.36 8.00 -6.14
C VAL A 76 -15.50 9.52 -6.22
N PRO A 77 -14.67 10.34 -5.53
CA PRO A 77 -13.54 9.99 -4.65
C PRO A 77 -13.96 9.18 -3.41
N ILE A 78 -13.09 8.26 -2.98
CA ILE A 78 -13.39 7.34 -1.89
C ILE A 78 -13.05 7.99 -0.55
N THR A 79 -14.06 8.23 0.30
CA THR A 79 -13.87 8.64 1.70
C THR A 79 -13.83 7.42 2.62
N GLU A 80 -13.47 7.60 3.89
CA GLU A 80 -13.49 6.52 4.89
C GLU A 80 -14.91 6.05 5.23
N GLU A 81 -15.94 6.84 4.89
CA GLU A 81 -17.35 6.50 5.03
C GLU A 81 -17.84 5.54 3.93
N CYS A 82 -17.07 5.41 2.83
CA CYS A 82 -17.40 4.43 1.81
C CYS A 82 -17.42 3.04 2.45
N PRO A 83 -18.54 2.30 2.31
CA PRO A 83 -18.65 0.98 2.91
C PRO A 83 -17.57 0.05 2.37
N LYS A 84 -17.08 -0.84 3.22
CA LYS A 84 -16.22 -1.94 2.75
C LYS A 84 -17.04 -2.82 1.83
N GLY A 85 -16.57 -2.98 0.61
CA GLY A 85 -17.21 -3.81 -0.40
C GLY A 85 -16.78 -5.27 -0.33
N GLN A 86 -17.30 -6.06 -1.26
CA GLN A 86 -16.78 -7.40 -1.47
C GLN A 86 -15.38 -7.30 -2.07
N CYS A 87 -14.38 -7.77 -1.33
CA CYS A 87 -13.01 -7.78 -1.84
C CYS A 87 -12.89 -8.68 -3.07
N THR A 88 -12.25 -8.19 -4.12
CA THR A 88 -12.11 -8.88 -5.39
C THR A 88 -10.98 -9.93 -5.40
N ASN A 89 -10.20 -10.00 -4.32
CA ASN A 89 -9.05 -10.88 -4.20
C ASN A 89 -8.71 -11.23 -2.73
N PRO A 90 -8.01 -12.36 -2.48
CA PRO A 90 -7.63 -12.80 -1.14
C PRO A 90 -6.75 -11.80 -0.37
N TYR A 91 -5.85 -11.07 -1.03
CA TYR A 91 -5.06 -10.03 -0.36
C TYR A 91 -5.97 -8.96 0.28
N GLY A 92 -6.88 -8.38 -0.50
CA GLY A 92 -7.85 -7.40 0.00
C GLY A 92 -8.70 -7.99 1.13
N GLN A 93 -9.11 -9.25 0.98
CA GLN A 93 -9.88 -9.95 2.01
C GLN A 93 -9.10 -10.08 3.32
N THR A 94 -7.78 -10.39 3.28
CA THR A 94 -6.96 -10.44 4.51
C THR A 94 -6.90 -9.07 5.20
N LYS A 95 -6.79 -7.97 4.45
CA LYS A 95 -6.79 -6.61 5.02
C LYS A 95 -8.16 -6.28 5.65
N SER A 96 -9.26 -6.58 4.96
CA SER A 96 -10.62 -6.34 5.48
C SER A 96 -10.91 -7.14 6.75
N MET A 97 -10.50 -8.41 6.80
CA MET A 97 -10.66 -9.26 7.99
C MET A 97 -9.82 -8.74 9.17
N LEU A 98 -8.57 -8.31 8.93
CA LEU A 98 -7.71 -7.77 9.98
C LEU A 98 -8.21 -6.44 10.51
N GLU A 99 -8.78 -5.56 9.69
CA GLU A 99 -9.48 -4.37 10.18
C GLU A 99 -10.63 -4.74 11.13
N GLN A 100 -11.40 -5.78 10.79
CA GLN A 100 -12.50 -6.24 11.65
C GLN A 100 -11.99 -6.82 12.96
N ILE A 101 -10.96 -7.68 12.93
CA ILE A 101 -10.34 -8.28 14.11
C ILE A 101 -9.83 -7.18 15.06
N LEU A 102 -9.10 -6.19 14.54
CA LEU A 102 -8.58 -5.07 15.33
C LEU A 102 -9.71 -4.21 15.92
N THR A 103 -10.78 -4.01 15.17
CA THR A 103 -11.97 -3.28 15.65
C THR A 103 -12.66 -4.02 16.78
N ASP A 104 -12.82 -5.33 16.66
CA ASP A 104 -13.48 -6.15 17.68
C ASP A 104 -12.61 -6.27 18.94
N MET A 105 -11.28 -6.34 18.79
CA MET A 105 -10.35 -6.29 19.92
C MET A 105 -10.44 -4.97 20.69
N GLN A 106 -10.52 -3.83 19.99
CA GLN A 106 -10.67 -2.52 20.62
C GLN A 106 -12.02 -2.38 21.35
N LYS A 107 -13.10 -2.93 20.80
CA LYS A 107 -14.41 -2.97 21.46
C LYS A 107 -14.39 -3.82 22.75
N ALA A 108 -13.69 -4.95 22.71
CA ALA A 108 -13.58 -5.86 23.86
C ALA A 108 -12.65 -5.32 24.95
N ASP A 109 -11.63 -4.56 24.58
CA ASP A 109 -10.68 -3.91 25.48
C ASP A 109 -10.45 -2.47 25.02
N PRO A 110 -11.18 -1.49 25.63
CA PRO A 110 -11.15 -0.09 25.23
C PRO A 110 -9.80 0.63 25.40
N GLU A 111 -8.80 0.01 26.01
CA GLU A 111 -7.45 0.57 26.11
C GLU A 111 -6.66 0.44 24.80
N TRP A 112 -7.11 -0.42 23.87
CA TRP A 112 -6.50 -0.50 22.55
C TRP A 112 -6.70 0.80 21.77
N ASN A 113 -5.61 1.32 21.23
CA ASN A 113 -5.62 2.43 20.29
C ASN A 113 -5.15 1.92 18.93
N VAL A 114 -6.09 1.84 18.00
CA VAL A 114 -5.90 1.21 16.68
C VAL A 114 -6.00 2.28 15.61
N ILE A 115 -4.97 2.39 14.77
CA ILE A 115 -4.97 3.28 13.62
C ILE A 115 -4.87 2.44 12.35
N LEU A 116 -5.89 2.51 11.50
CA LEU A 116 -5.97 1.81 10.22
C LEU A 116 -5.64 2.80 9.11
N LEU A 117 -4.51 2.61 8.43
CA LEU A 117 -4.10 3.46 7.32
C LEU A 117 -4.38 2.72 6.01
N ARG A 118 -5.39 3.16 5.27
CA ARG A 118 -5.78 2.58 3.98
C ARG A 118 -4.96 3.23 2.88
N TYR A 119 -3.92 2.51 2.42
CA TYR A 119 -3.05 2.99 1.35
C TYR A 119 -3.72 2.84 -0.01
N PHE A 120 -3.55 3.84 -0.85
CA PHE A 120 -3.78 3.71 -2.27
C PHE A 120 -2.53 3.10 -2.93
N ASN A 121 -2.01 3.60 -4.01
CA ASN A 121 -0.91 2.93 -4.74
C ASN A 121 0.46 3.58 -4.42
N PRO A 122 1.24 3.09 -3.43
CA PRO A 122 2.54 3.67 -3.13
C PRO A 122 3.52 3.47 -4.29
N VAL A 123 4.19 4.54 -4.68
CA VAL A 123 5.19 4.57 -5.76
C VAL A 123 6.32 5.54 -5.42
N GLY A 124 7.35 5.60 -6.26
CA GLY A 124 8.51 6.46 -6.03
C GLY A 124 9.58 5.79 -5.17
N ALA A 125 10.55 6.59 -4.77
CA ALA A 125 11.67 6.19 -3.94
C ALA A 125 12.16 7.41 -3.13
N HIS A 126 13.11 7.22 -2.23
CA HIS A 126 13.75 8.36 -1.58
C HIS A 126 14.58 9.15 -2.59
N GLU A 127 14.51 10.47 -2.55
CA GLU A 127 15.19 11.39 -3.49
C GLU A 127 16.69 11.19 -3.61
N SER A 128 17.34 10.67 -2.55
CA SER A 128 18.77 10.35 -2.57
C SER A 128 19.15 9.26 -3.59
N GLY A 129 18.20 8.42 -4.00
CA GLY A 129 18.46 7.22 -4.78
C GLY A 129 19.17 6.10 -4.02
N LEU A 130 19.15 6.14 -2.67
CA LEU A 130 19.75 5.11 -1.80
C LEU A 130 18.71 4.12 -1.29
N ILE A 131 17.42 4.50 -1.27
CA ILE A 131 16.30 3.70 -0.78
C ILE A 131 15.23 3.66 -1.87
N GLY A 132 14.82 2.45 -2.26
CA GLY A 132 13.78 2.23 -3.26
C GLY A 132 13.21 0.83 -3.22
N GLU A 133 12.29 0.52 -4.13
CA GLU A 133 11.64 -0.78 -4.21
C GLU A 133 12.52 -1.77 -4.98
N ASP A 134 12.86 -2.91 -4.34
CA ASP A 134 13.66 -4.00 -4.93
C ASP A 134 12.90 -5.33 -4.80
N PRO A 135 11.88 -5.58 -5.65
CA PRO A 135 11.11 -6.81 -5.59
C PRO A 135 11.93 -8.01 -6.07
N GLU A 136 11.76 -9.14 -5.39
CA GLU A 136 12.33 -10.41 -5.85
C GLU A 136 11.55 -10.95 -7.05
N GLY A 137 12.28 -11.32 -8.12
CA GLY A 137 11.70 -11.82 -9.36
C GLY A 137 11.04 -10.75 -10.23
N ILE A 138 10.01 -11.16 -10.99
CA ILE A 138 9.26 -10.24 -11.87
C ILE A 138 8.32 -9.40 -11.02
N PRO A 139 8.39 -8.03 -11.08
CA PRO A 139 7.53 -7.17 -10.31
C PRO A 139 6.04 -7.37 -10.62
N ASN A 140 5.21 -7.37 -9.57
CA ASN A 140 3.76 -7.39 -9.71
C ASN A 140 3.16 -5.97 -9.81
N ASN A 141 3.86 -4.96 -9.29
CA ASN A 141 3.42 -3.56 -9.32
C ASN A 141 3.90 -2.85 -10.58
N LEU A 142 3.11 -1.87 -11.04
CA LEU A 142 3.36 -1.14 -12.29
C LEU A 142 4.72 -0.43 -12.29
N THR A 143 5.02 0.35 -11.25
CA THR A 143 6.22 1.19 -11.18
C THR A 143 7.53 0.40 -11.27
N PRO A 144 7.80 -0.60 -10.41
CA PRO A 144 9.03 -1.37 -10.52
C PRO A 144 9.09 -2.18 -11.83
N TYR A 145 7.94 -2.55 -12.41
CA TYR A 145 7.92 -3.18 -13.73
C TYR A 145 8.39 -2.20 -14.82
N ILE A 146 7.86 -0.96 -14.83
CA ILE A 146 8.27 0.09 -15.77
C ILE A 146 9.77 0.38 -15.64
N THR A 147 10.30 0.52 -14.42
CA THR A 147 11.71 0.83 -14.21
C THR A 147 12.62 -0.32 -14.68
N GLN A 148 12.18 -1.58 -14.53
CA GLN A 148 12.91 -2.73 -15.08
C GLN A 148 12.85 -2.79 -16.61
N VAL A 149 11.77 -2.33 -17.26
CA VAL A 149 11.73 -2.12 -18.72
C VAL A 149 12.69 -1.00 -19.11
N ALA A 150 12.71 0.11 -18.35
CA ALA A 150 13.57 1.25 -18.63
C ALA A 150 15.07 0.90 -18.61
N ILE A 151 15.51 0.02 -17.71
CA ILE A 151 16.92 -0.46 -17.67
C ILE A 151 17.18 -1.67 -18.58
N GLY A 152 16.18 -2.15 -19.34
CA GLY A 152 16.32 -3.25 -20.29
C GLY A 152 16.26 -4.67 -19.71
N LYS A 153 15.89 -4.83 -18.42
CA LYS A 153 15.68 -6.16 -17.83
C LYS A 153 14.41 -6.84 -18.34
N LEU A 154 13.37 -6.06 -18.62
CA LEU A 154 12.12 -6.52 -19.20
C LEU A 154 11.92 -5.85 -20.57
N LYS A 155 11.20 -6.53 -21.47
CA LYS A 155 11.03 -6.10 -22.85
C LYS A 155 10.08 -4.91 -23.00
N GLU A 156 8.91 -5.01 -22.39
CA GLU A 156 7.79 -4.09 -22.57
C GLU A 156 6.81 -4.15 -21.38
N VAL A 157 6.05 -3.10 -21.15
CA VAL A 157 5.03 -3.04 -20.10
C VAL A 157 3.72 -3.63 -20.60
N GLY A 158 3.11 -4.54 -19.87
CA GLY A 158 1.75 -5.01 -20.16
C GLY A 158 0.71 -4.05 -19.58
N VAL A 159 -0.10 -3.43 -20.44
CA VAL A 159 -1.27 -2.61 -20.06
C VAL A 159 -2.51 -3.50 -20.11
N PHE A 160 -3.12 -3.76 -18.97
CA PHE A 160 -4.21 -4.73 -18.83
C PHE A 160 -5.58 -4.06 -19.01
N GLY A 161 -6.16 -4.18 -20.21
CA GLY A 161 -7.39 -3.53 -20.63
C GLY A 161 -7.15 -2.12 -21.17
N ASN A 162 -7.89 -1.79 -22.23
CA ASN A 162 -7.95 -0.45 -22.84
C ASN A 162 -9.41 -0.08 -23.20
N ASP A 163 -10.35 -0.74 -22.54
CA ASP A 163 -11.79 -0.65 -22.78
C ASP A 163 -12.57 -0.35 -21.50
N TYR A 164 -11.89 0.16 -20.45
CA TYR A 164 -12.55 0.67 -19.24
C TYR A 164 -13.26 2.01 -19.53
N ASP A 165 -14.31 2.30 -18.79
CA ASP A 165 -14.98 3.61 -18.79
C ASP A 165 -14.10 4.64 -18.06
N THR A 166 -13.04 5.08 -18.74
CA THR A 166 -12.01 6.01 -18.28
C THR A 166 -11.51 6.84 -19.49
N PRO A 167 -10.87 8.01 -19.27
CA PRO A 167 -10.51 8.91 -20.38
C PRO A 167 -9.68 8.29 -21.50
N ASP A 168 -8.80 7.33 -21.21
CA ASP A 168 -7.95 6.64 -22.20
C ASP A 168 -8.22 5.14 -22.31
N GLY A 169 -9.27 4.66 -21.63
CA GLY A 169 -9.68 3.27 -21.58
C GLY A 169 -8.86 2.39 -20.64
N THR A 170 -7.79 2.91 -20.01
CA THR A 170 -6.98 2.13 -19.06
C THR A 170 -7.39 2.39 -17.61
N GLY A 171 -7.02 1.50 -16.68
CA GLY A 171 -7.41 1.63 -15.29
C GLY A 171 -6.83 2.89 -14.62
N VAL A 172 -7.64 3.58 -13.81
CA VAL A 172 -7.27 4.80 -13.08
C VAL A 172 -7.03 4.50 -11.61
N ARG A 173 -5.90 4.94 -11.08
CA ARG A 173 -5.49 4.73 -9.68
C ARG A 173 -4.95 6.00 -9.07
N ASP A 174 -5.07 6.10 -7.74
CA ASP A 174 -4.41 7.13 -6.94
C ASP A 174 -3.00 6.64 -6.60
N TYR A 175 -2.00 7.25 -7.19
CA TYR A 175 -0.60 6.98 -6.88
C TYR A 175 -0.10 7.98 -5.86
N ILE A 176 0.49 7.48 -4.78
CA ILE A 176 1.03 8.29 -3.69
C ILE A 176 2.54 8.07 -3.58
N HIS A 177 3.30 9.16 -3.44
CA HIS A 177 4.74 9.04 -3.22
C HIS A 177 5.04 8.35 -1.89
N VAL A 178 5.96 7.38 -1.90
CA VAL A 178 6.32 6.61 -0.69
C VAL A 178 6.77 7.48 0.47
N MET A 179 7.40 8.65 0.20
CA MET A 179 7.80 9.60 1.23
C MET A 179 6.60 10.31 1.86
N ASP A 180 5.57 10.68 1.07
CA ASP A 180 4.34 11.24 1.61
C ASP A 180 3.61 10.21 2.47
N LEU A 181 3.59 8.94 2.03
CA LEU A 181 3.04 7.84 2.80
C LEU A 181 3.79 7.66 4.13
N ALA A 182 5.13 7.69 4.13
CA ALA A 182 5.94 7.61 5.34
C ALA A 182 5.66 8.78 6.31
N GLU A 183 5.56 10.01 5.78
CA GLU A 183 5.16 11.18 6.57
C GLU A 183 3.76 11.02 7.18
N GLY A 184 2.84 10.37 6.47
CA GLY A 184 1.49 10.02 6.97
C GLY A 184 1.55 9.13 8.21
N HIS A 185 2.46 8.15 8.24
CA HIS A 185 2.67 7.32 9.43
C HIS A 185 3.19 8.11 10.62
N VAL A 186 4.17 9.00 10.38
CA VAL A 186 4.72 9.85 11.44
C VAL A 186 3.64 10.78 12.01
N LYS A 187 2.77 11.31 11.15
CA LYS A 187 1.64 12.13 11.60
C LYS A 187 0.60 11.32 12.37
N ALA A 188 0.33 10.10 11.91
CA ALA A 188 -0.62 9.20 12.57
C ALA A 188 -0.17 8.79 14.00
N LEU A 189 1.13 8.71 14.28
CA LEU A 189 1.65 8.42 15.63
C LEU A 189 1.09 9.38 16.70
N LYS A 190 0.81 10.64 16.33
CA LYS A 190 0.25 11.64 17.26
C LYS A 190 -1.16 11.26 17.75
N LYS A 191 -1.90 10.45 16.98
CA LYS A 191 -3.22 9.96 17.40
C LYS A 191 -3.18 9.02 18.60
N PHE A 192 -2.01 8.52 18.96
CA PHE A 192 -1.83 7.77 20.19
C PHE A 192 -1.89 8.63 21.47
N GLU A 193 -1.88 9.95 21.34
CA GLU A 193 -2.10 10.92 22.42
C GLU A 193 -3.60 11.17 22.66
N ASP A 194 -4.44 10.87 21.68
CA ASP A 194 -5.90 10.98 21.80
C ASP A 194 -6.49 9.79 22.57
N LYS A 195 -7.79 9.90 22.92
CA LYS A 195 -8.52 8.81 23.56
C LYS A 195 -8.40 7.54 22.71
N PRO A 196 -8.09 6.38 23.33
CA PRO A 196 -8.03 5.11 22.61
C PRO A 196 -9.33 4.82 21.85
N ALA A 197 -9.21 4.50 20.59
CA ALA A 197 -10.31 4.20 19.67
C ALA A 197 -9.79 3.49 18.43
N VAL A 198 -10.67 3.21 17.47
CA VAL A 198 -10.29 2.84 16.10
C VAL A 198 -10.35 4.08 15.23
N TYR A 199 -9.21 4.49 14.71
CA TYR A 199 -9.08 5.60 13.76
C TYR A 199 -8.79 5.04 12.37
N ILE A 200 -9.48 5.54 11.36
CA ILE A 200 -9.33 5.09 9.96
C ILE A 200 -8.99 6.31 9.11
N TYR A 201 -7.94 6.19 8.28
CA TYR A 201 -7.52 7.26 7.36
C TYR A 201 -7.14 6.70 6.00
N ASN A 202 -7.66 7.32 4.94
CA ASN A 202 -7.17 7.14 3.60
C ASN A 202 -5.87 7.91 3.41
N LEU A 203 -4.85 7.24 2.88
CA LEU A 203 -3.59 7.87 2.49
C LEU A 203 -3.42 7.77 0.97
N GLY A 204 -3.80 8.83 0.30
CA GLY A 204 -3.71 9.03 -1.15
C GLY A 204 -3.57 10.50 -1.49
N THR A 205 -3.52 10.82 -2.77
CA THR A 205 -3.36 12.20 -3.27
C THR A 205 -4.67 12.88 -3.58
N GLY A 206 -5.76 12.12 -3.73
CA GLY A 206 -7.04 12.61 -4.25
C GLY A 206 -7.06 12.76 -5.77
N HIS A 207 -6.03 12.33 -6.46
CA HIS A 207 -5.93 12.40 -7.92
C HIS A 207 -5.80 11.00 -8.53
N GLY A 208 -6.64 10.71 -9.52
CA GLY A 208 -6.54 9.50 -10.32
C GLY A 208 -5.66 9.71 -11.54
N TYR A 209 -4.72 8.81 -11.75
CA TYR A 209 -3.91 8.74 -12.98
C TYR A 209 -4.15 7.41 -13.68
N SER A 210 -4.25 7.44 -14.99
CA SER A 210 -4.35 6.24 -15.81
C SER A 210 -3.02 5.48 -15.88
N VAL A 211 -3.06 4.21 -16.32
CA VAL A 211 -1.83 3.45 -16.56
C VAL A 211 -0.97 4.12 -17.65
N LEU A 212 -1.59 4.69 -18.69
CA LEU A 212 -0.86 5.40 -19.75
C LEU A 212 -0.28 6.72 -19.25
N ASP A 213 -0.97 7.48 -18.36
CA ASP A 213 -0.38 8.67 -17.73
C ASP A 213 0.91 8.34 -17.01
N VAL A 214 0.93 7.23 -16.25
CA VAL A 214 2.13 6.79 -15.52
C VAL A 214 3.25 6.39 -16.48
N ILE A 215 2.94 5.65 -17.56
CA ILE A 215 3.95 5.26 -18.58
C ILE A 215 4.53 6.50 -19.27
N HIS A 216 3.72 7.48 -19.61
CA HIS A 216 4.16 8.73 -20.22
C HIS A 216 5.03 9.56 -19.26
N ALA A 217 4.62 9.68 -17.98
CA ALA A 217 5.42 10.36 -16.97
C ALA A 217 6.78 9.68 -16.75
N PHE A 218 6.84 8.35 -16.74
CA PHE A 218 8.10 7.61 -16.70
C PHE A 218 8.95 7.82 -17.97
N SER A 219 8.32 7.82 -19.14
CA SER A 219 9.05 8.09 -20.40
C SER A 219 9.75 9.45 -20.37
N LYS A 220 9.07 10.47 -19.81
CA LYS A 220 9.64 11.80 -19.57
C LYS A 220 10.79 11.75 -18.56
N ALA A 221 10.62 11.09 -17.41
CA ALA A 221 11.64 10.99 -16.37
C ALA A 221 12.89 10.22 -16.82
N VAL A 222 12.71 9.19 -17.64
CA VAL A 222 13.80 8.35 -18.20
C VAL A 222 14.49 9.04 -19.38
N GLY A 223 13.81 9.93 -20.09
CA GLY A 223 14.29 10.58 -21.32
C GLY A 223 14.21 9.70 -22.56
N LYS A 224 13.43 8.61 -22.54
CA LYS A 224 13.12 7.74 -23.66
C LYS A 224 11.74 7.13 -23.52
N GLU A 225 11.14 6.77 -24.67
CA GLU A 225 9.85 6.08 -24.69
C GLU A 225 9.93 4.71 -24.00
N ILE A 226 8.95 4.43 -23.13
CA ILE A 226 8.79 3.13 -22.48
C ILE A 226 7.85 2.28 -23.34
N PRO A 227 8.33 1.17 -23.92
CA PRO A 227 7.50 0.32 -24.76
C PRO A 227 6.44 -0.40 -23.94
N TYR A 228 5.22 -0.47 -24.46
CA TYR A 228 4.11 -1.20 -23.83
C TYR A 228 3.26 -1.95 -24.87
N VAL A 229 2.48 -2.90 -24.39
CA VAL A 229 1.53 -3.70 -25.16
C VAL A 229 0.20 -3.83 -24.41
N ILE A 230 -0.90 -3.67 -25.14
CA ILE A 230 -2.23 -3.89 -24.55
C ILE A 230 -2.47 -5.38 -24.40
N LYS A 231 -2.95 -5.76 -23.21
CA LYS A 231 -3.33 -7.13 -22.83
C LYS A 231 -4.79 -7.18 -22.38
N PRO A 232 -5.44 -8.35 -22.41
CA PRO A 232 -6.77 -8.51 -21.81
C PRO A 232 -6.82 -8.03 -20.36
N ARG A 233 -8.01 -7.58 -19.90
CA ARG A 233 -8.23 -7.22 -18.48
C ARG A 233 -7.83 -8.34 -17.55
N ARG A 234 -7.27 -8.00 -16.40
CA ARG A 234 -7.05 -8.95 -15.31
C ARG A 234 -8.34 -9.14 -14.51
N ALA A 235 -8.56 -10.36 -14.04
CA ALA A 235 -9.68 -10.62 -13.13
C ALA A 235 -9.52 -9.81 -11.82
N GLY A 236 -10.58 -9.14 -11.41
CA GLY A 236 -10.60 -8.35 -10.18
C GLY A 236 -10.08 -6.92 -10.30
N ASP A 237 -9.65 -6.47 -11.50
CA ASP A 237 -9.33 -5.05 -11.73
C ASP A 237 -10.64 -4.24 -11.91
N ILE A 238 -10.68 -3.06 -11.27
CA ILE A 238 -11.77 -2.09 -11.37
C ILE A 238 -11.33 -0.90 -12.22
N ALA A 239 -12.29 -0.18 -12.83
CA ALA A 239 -12.00 0.94 -13.73
C ALA A 239 -11.28 2.08 -13.00
N THR A 240 -11.83 2.56 -11.88
CA THR A 240 -11.36 3.77 -11.20
C THR A 240 -11.31 3.58 -9.69
N CYS A 241 -10.19 3.98 -9.08
CA CYS A 241 -10.00 3.95 -7.63
C CYS A 241 -9.06 5.07 -7.20
N TYR A 242 -9.60 6.16 -6.62
CA TYR A 242 -8.82 7.24 -6.01
C TYR A 242 -9.51 7.79 -4.77
N SER A 243 -8.72 8.38 -3.88
CA SER A 243 -9.12 8.76 -2.53
C SER A 243 -9.73 10.16 -2.46
N ASP A 244 -10.47 10.37 -1.36
CA ASP A 244 -10.54 11.66 -0.69
C ASP A 244 -9.78 11.53 0.63
N ALA A 245 -8.68 12.29 0.78
CA ALA A 245 -7.82 12.28 1.97
C ALA A 245 -8.11 13.46 2.91
N THR A 246 -9.25 14.14 2.76
CA THR A 246 -9.62 15.31 3.56
C THR A 246 -9.60 15.02 5.06
N LYS A 247 -10.04 13.85 5.48
CA LYS A 247 -10.00 13.45 6.88
C LYS A 247 -8.58 13.42 7.45
N ALA A 248 -7.63 12.83 6.72
CA ALA A 248 -6.22 12.81 7.11
C ALA A 248 -5.64 14.25 7.17
N LYS A 249 -6.02 15.13 6.24
CA LYS A 249 -5.62 16.54 6.25
C LYS A 249 -6.13 17.27 7.48
N VAL A 250 -7.40 17.12 7.83
CA VAL A 250 -8.03 17.83 8.96
C VAL A 250 -7.56 17.27 10.29
N GLU A 251 -7.53 15.94 10.46
CA GLU A 251 -7.31 15.33 11.76
C GLU A 251 -5.83 15.02 12.06
N LEU A 252 -5.00 14.76 11.04
CA LEU A 252 -3.57 14.48 11.19
C LEU A 252 -2.68 15.68 10.82
N GLY A 253 -3.22 16.69 10.16
CA GLY A 253 -2.43 17.76 9.54
C GLY A 253 -1.48 17.20 8.47
N TRP A 254 -1.94 16.19 7.75
CA TRP A 254 -1.18 15.51 6.69
C TRP A 254 -1.85 15.65 5.33
N GLU A 255 -1.04 15.89 4.32
CA GLU A 255 -1.43 15.99 2.92
C GLU A 255 -0.29 15.49 2.06
N ALA A 256 -0.61 14.73 1.00
CA ALA A 256 0.37 14.35 -0.02
C ALA A 256 0.80 15.59 -0.81
N LYS A 257 2.09 15.75 -1.04
CA LYS A 257 2.67 16.96 -1.66
C LYS A 257 3.41 16.69 -2.96
N ARG A 258 3.89 15.45 -3.13
CA ARG A 258 4.71 15.07 -4.28
C ARG A 258 3.84 14.70 -5.46
N THR A 259 4.23 15.18 -6.63
CA THR A 259 3.52 14.99 -7.90
C THR A 259 3.85 13.64 -8.54
N LEU A 260 3.12 13.25 -9.59
CA LEU A 260 3.44 12.08 -10.40
C LEU A 260 4.85 12.20 -11.03
N ASP A 261 5.25 13.41 -11.47
CA ASP A 261 6.60 13.65 -12.01
C ASP A 261 7.67 13.39 -10.93
N ASP A 262 7.44 13.78 -9.67
CA ASP A 262 8.35 13.49 -8.56
C ASP A 262 8.45 11.98 -8.31
N MET A 263 7.32 11.28 -8.29
CA MET A 263 7.27 9.84 -8.11
C MET A 263 8.08 9.09 -9.16
N CYS A 264 7.90 9.47 -10.42
CA CYS A 264 8.61 8.84 -11.56
C CYS A 264 10.11 9.19 -11.55
N ARG A 265 10.46 10.45 -11.28
CA ARG A 265 11.86 10.92 -11.17
C ARG A 265 12.60 10.14 -10.07
N ASP A 266 12.02 10.04 -8.90
CA ASP A 266 12.70 9.46 -7.74
C ASP A 266 12.79 7.92 -7.86
N ALA A 267 11.75 7.26 -8.40
CA ALA A 267 11.80 5.84 -8.73
C ALA A 267 12.89 5.54 -9.79
N TRP A 268 13.01 6.39 -10.83
CA TRP A 268 14.04 6.25 -11.83
C TRP A 268 15.43 6.54 -11.28
N ASN A 269 15.59 7.58 -10.44
CA ASN A 269 16.86 7.87 -9.76
C ASN A 269 17.34 6.67 -8.93
N TRP A 270 16.46 5.98 -8.21
CA TRP A 270 16.78 4.75 -7.53
C TRP A 270 17.21 3.64 -8.49
N GLN A 271 16.35 3.29 -9.45
CA GLN A 271 16.58 2.14 -10.33
C GLN A 271 17.82 2.32 -11.22
N SER A 272 18.06 3.52 -11.72
CA SER A 272 19.23 3.79 -12.58
C SER A 272 20.55 3.69 -11.83
N LYS A 273 20.59 4.05 -10.55
CA LYS A 273 21.77 3.92 -9.69
C LYS A 273 21.94 2.50 -9.14
N ASN A 274 20.86 1.75 -9.04
CA ASN A 274 20.81 0.41 -8.43
C ASN A 274 20.19 -0.60 -9.43
N PRO A 275 20.83 -0.85 -10.57
CA PRO A 275 20.24 -1.72 -11.60
C PRO A 275 20.02 -3.15 -11.09
N ASN A 276 20.79 -3.62 -10.11
CA ASN A 276 20.66 -4.93 -9.49
C ASN A 276 19.98 -4.90 -8.10
N GLY A 277 19.35 -3.79 -7.75
CA GLY A 277 18.74 -3.58 -6.45
C GLY A 277 19.78 -3.39 -5.34
N TYR A 278 19.47 -3.89 -4.14
CA TYR A 278 20.39 -3.87 -3.01
C TYR A 278 21.48 -4.94 -3.09
N ARG A 279 21.42 -5.81 -4.07
CA ARG A 279 22.42 -6.88 -4.32
C ARG A 279 23.47 -6.34 -5.29
N SER A 280 24.57 -5.85 -4.74
CA SER A 280 25.77 -5.46 -5.51
C SER A 280 26.56 -6.66 -5.95
#